data_eccc578394d1ed52d3533007665f0452
#
_entry.id   eccc578394d1ed52d3533007665f0452
#
_cell.length_a   1.000
_cell.length_b   1.000
_cell.length_c   1.000
_cell.angle_alpha   90.00
_cell.angle_beta   90.00
_cell.angle_gamma   90.00
#
_symmetry.space_group_name_H-M   'P 1'
#
loop_
_entity.id
_entity.type
_entity.pdbx_description
1 polymer ?
#
loop_
_entity_poly.entity_id
_entity_poly.type
_entity_poly.pdbx_seq_one_letter_code
_entity_poly.pdbx_strand_id
1 'polypeptide(L)'
;RLDHVAGRSVVDSRPFQIFEGSNDVLYQQISESVLKSMRLAKERNLHAFLSDFEMTRRAADYFDDTLDFEVDLSLPQRKLVELGRILGRVVTMEFTIEMGDRGFRSDLISNCLQVFQKDVDSRVTTYRNHDLTEVVEDYVEGSAWLDYVNA
;
A
#
# COMPACT_ATOMS: atom_id res chain seq x y z
N ARG A 1 2.49 -24.65 -10.87
CA ARG A 1 3.09 -25.36 -12.04
C ARG A 1 3.25 -24.37 -13.17
N LEU A 2 4.41 -24.38 -13.85
CA LEU A 2 4.72 -23.44 -14.97
C LEU A 2 3.88 -23.71 -16.23
N ASP A 3 3.19 -24.83 -16.29
CA ASP A 3 2.27 -25.22 -17.37
C ASP A 3 0.86 -24.59 -17.23
N HIS A 4 0.55 -23.99 -16.07
CA HIS A 4 -0.71 -23.30 -15.85
C HIS A 4 -0.60 -21.81 -16.20
N VAL A 5 -1.63 -21.24 -16.84
CA VAL A 5 -1.66 -19.82 -17.25
C VAL A 5 -1.30 -18.88 -16.09
N ALA A 6 -1.88 -19.08 -14.90
CA ALA A 6 -1.57 -18.30 -13.73
C ALA A 6 -0.10 -18.43 -13.28
N GLY A 7 0.49 -19.62 -13.40
CA GLY A 7 1.90 -19.83 -13.10
C GLY A 7 2.84 -19.10 -14.05
N ARG A 8 2.50 -19.06 -15.35
CA ARG A 8 3.24 -18.28 -16.35
C ARG A 8 3.10 -16.78 -16.09
N SER A 9 1.88 -16.31 -15.84
CA SER A 9 1.63 -14.89 -15.55
C SER A 9 2.43 -14.39 -14.36
N VAL A 10 2.62 -15.20 -13.31
CA VAL A 10 3.47 -14.85 -12.16
C VAL A 10 4.94 -14.70 -12.58
N VAL A 11 5.45 -15.58 -13.43
CA VAL A 11 6.83 -15.50 -13.92
C VAL A 11 7.01 -14.33 -14.87
N ASP A 12 6.06 -14.14 -15.79
CA ASP A 12 6.10 -13.08 -16.80
C ASP A 12 5.94 -11.68 -16.19
N SER A 13 5.27 -11.57 -15.04
CA SER A 13 5.11 -10.29 -14.32
C SER A 13 6.33 -9.89 -13.47
N ARG A 14 7.25 -10.82 -13.19
CA ARG A 14 8.46 -10.51 -12.38
C ARG A 14 9.36 -9.41 -12.99
N PRO A 15 9.62 -9.37 -14.31
CA PRO A 15 10.41 -8.29 -14.90
C PRO A 15 9.81 -6.91 -14.68
N PHE A 16 8.48 -6.77 -14.64
CA PHE A 16 7.81 -5.49 -14.40
C PHE A 16 8.10 -4.92 -13.02
N GLN A 17 8.45 -5.75 -12.05
CA GLN A 17 8.83 -5.31 -10.70
C GLN A 17 10.22 -4.65 -10.66
N ILE A 18 11.00 -4.77 -11.73
CA ILE A 18 12.39 -4.30 -11.79
C ILE A 18 12.57 -3.26 -12.92
N PHE A 19 11.77 -3.37 -13.99
CA PHE A 19 12.02 -2.66 -15.25
C PHE A 19 11.82 -1.14 -15.15
N GLU A 20 10.87 -0.66 -14.34
CA GLU A 20 10.57 0.77 -14.15
C GLU A 20 11.07 1.33 -12.81
N GLY A 21 11.95 0.63 -12.14
CA GLY A 21 12.43 0.94 -10.79
C GLY A 21 11.86 -0.01 -9.73
N SER A 22 12.38 0.09 -8.51
CA SER A 22 11.84 -0.72 -7.41
C SER A 22 10.38 -0.35 -7.16
N ASN A 23 9.54 -1.31 -6.80
CA ASN A 23 8.14 -1.06 -6.44
C ASN A 23 8.00 0.06 -5.39
N ASP A 24 8.98 0.20 -4.52
CA ASP A 24 8.98 1.24 -3.48
C ASP A 24 9.07 2.66 -4.07
N VAL A 25 9.82 2.84 -5.17
CA VAL A 25 9.86 4.13 -5.90
C VAL A 25 8.50 4.43 -6.52
N LEU A 26 7.85 3.45 -7.13
CA LEU A 26 6.51 3.62 -7.70
C LEU A 26 5.47 3.93 -6.62
N TYR A 27 5.49 3.24 -5.48
CA TYR A 27 4.62 3.53 -4.36
C TYR A 27 4.83 4.94 -3.80
N GLN A 28 6.08 5.37 -3.69
CA GLN A 28 6.40 6.74 -3.29
C GLN A 28 5.81 7.76 -4.28
N GLN A 29 5.99 7.56 -5.58
CA GLN A 29 5.47 8.46 -6.62
C GLN A 29 3.94 8.53 -6.61
N ILE A 30 3.25 7.40 -6.41
CA ILE A 30 1.79 7.35 -6.25
C ILE A 30 1.36 8.21 -5.06
N SER A 31 2.01 8.03 -3.91
CA SER A 31 1.69 8.80 -2.70
C SER A 31 1.93 10.29 -2.89
N GLU A 32 3.06 10.68 -3.46
CA GLU A 32 3.37 12.10 -3.75
C GLU A 32 2.32 12.73 -4.67
N SER A 33 1.87 11.99 -5.68
CA SER A 33 0.82 12.45 -6.60
C SER A 33 -0.52 12.61 -5.89
N VAL A 34 -0.91 11.66 -5.04
CA VAL A 34 -2.15 11.72 -4.25
C VAL A 34 -2.08 12.86 -3.23
N LEU A 35 -0.99 13.01 -2.48
CA LEU A 35 -0.81 14.11 -1.52
C LEU A 35 -0.86 15.48 -2.19
N LYS A 36 -0.33 15.59 -3.41
CA LYS A 36 -0.46 16.82 -4.21
C LYS A 36 -1.92 17.10 -4.56
N SER A 37 -2.68 16.09 -4.95
CA SER A 37 -4.10 16.21 -5.28
C SER A 37 -4.94 16.54 -4.05
N MET A 38 -4.69 15.90 -2.91
CA MET A 38 -5.33 16.19 -1.62
C MET A 38 -5.08 17.65 -1.19
N ARG A 39 -3.85 18.14 -1.38
CA ARG A 39 -3.48 19.53 -1.08
C ARG A 39 -4.25 20.52 -1.96
N LEU A 40 -4.41 20.23 -3.26
CA LEU A 40 -5.18 21.05 -4.18
C LEU A 40 -6.67 21.04 -3.85
N ALA A 41 -7.20 19.88 -3.46
CA ALA A 41 -8.60 19.72 -3.01
C ALA A 41 -8.84 20.33 -1.62
N LYS A 42 -7.80 20.67 -0.86
CA LYS A 42 -7.84 21.09 0.55
C LYS A 42 -8.48 20.02 1.46
N GLU A 43 -8.38 18.78 1.05
CA GLU A 43 -8.86 17.63 1.81
C GLU A 43 -7.66 16.91 2.45
N ARG A 44 -7.76 16.61 3.73
CA ARG A 44 -6.72 15.90 4.49
C ARG A 44 -7.16 14.51 4.95
N ASN A 45 -8.45 14.27 5.00
CA ASN A 45 -8.98 12.97 5.34
C ASN A 45 -8.84 12.02 4.14
N LEU A 46 -8.19 10.88 4.37
CA LEU A 46 -7.90 9.92 3.30
C LEU A 46 -9.17 9.29 2.75
N HIS A 47 -10.08 8.86 3.62
CA HIS A 47 -11.35 8.24 3.20
C HIS A 47 -12.20 9.20 2.37
N ALA A 48 -12.39 10.44 2.86
CA ALA A 48 -13.15 11.46 2.14
C ALA A 48 -12.56 11.73 0.75
N PHE A 49 -11.23 11.85 0.64
CA PHE A 49 -10.56 12.06 -0.64
C PHE A 49 -10.77 10.88 -1.61
N LEU A 50 -10.63 9.63 -1.13
CA LEU A 50 -10.76 8.42 -1.97
C LEU A 50 -12.20 8.17 -2.39
N SER A 51 -13.19 8.55 -1.57
CA SER A 51 -14.61 8.44 -1.89
C SER A 51 -15.05 9.41 -3.01
N ASP A 52 -14.36 10.52 -3.17
CA ASP A 52 -14.62 11.49 -4.27
C ASP A 52 -13.87 11.10 -5.57
N PHE A 53 -12.90 10.22 -5.50
CA PHE A 53 -12.08 9.86 -6.65
C PHE A 53 -12.65 8.64 -7.38
N GLU A 54 -12.92 8.78 -8.69
CA GLU A 54 -13.61 7.77 -9.50
C GLU A 54 -12.96 6.38 -9.43
N MET A 55 -11.62 6.34 -9.40
CA MET A 55 -10.86 5.08 -9.40
C MET A 55 -10.79 4.38 -8.04
N THR A 56 -11.42 4.91 -7.00
CA THR A 56 -11.35 4.35 -5.65
C THR A 56 -12.66 4.43 -4.88
N ARG A 57 -13.68 5.11 -5.44
CA ARG A 57 -14.94 5.44 -4.76
C ARG A 57 -15.62 4.23 -4.12
N ARG A 58 -15.85 3.19 -4.92
CA ARG A 58 -16.59 2.00 -4.44
C ARG A 58 -15.74 1.14 -3.52
N ALA A 59 -14.43 1.12 -3.76
CA ALA A 59 -13.50 0.42 -2.87
C ALA A 59 -13.36 1.15 -1.54
N ALA A 60 -13.42 2.48 -1.50
CA ALA A 60 -13.36 3.27 -0.28
C ALA A 60 -14.50 2.92 0.68
N ASP A 61 -15.71 2.65 0.16
CA ASP A 61 -16.89 2.25 0.97
C ASP A 61 -16.66 0.99 1.82
N TYR A 62 -15.66 0.18 1.49
CA TYR A 62 -15.29 -1.01 2.29
C TYR A 62 -14.37 -0.68 3.47
N PHE A 63 -13.94 0.58 3.60
CA PHE A 63 -12.89 1.01 4.53
C PHE A 63 -13.27 2.25 5.35
N ASP A 64 -14.57 2.48 5.58
CA ASP A 64 -15.08 3.67 6.25
C ASP A 64 -14.30 4.01 7.54
N ASP A 65 -14.15 3.04 8.44
CA ASP A 65 -13.43 3.23 9.71
C ASP A 65 -11.90 3.14 9.55
N THR A 66 -11.43 2.28 8.64
CA THR A 66 -9.99 1.99 8.50
C THR A 66 -9.24 3.16 7.89
N LEU A 67 -9.82 3.79 6.86
CA LEU A 67 -9.21 4.91 6.12
C LEU A 67 -9.64 6.28 6.65
N ASP A 68 -10.52 6.34 7.66
CA ASP A 68 -10.93 7.61 8.29
C ASP A 68 -9.81 8.15 9.19
N PHE A 69 -8.85 8.81 8.57
CA PHE A 69 -7.80 9.54 9.26
C PHE A 69 -7.20 10.66 8.40
N GLU A 70 -6.66 11.66 9.09
CA GLU A 70 -5.93 12.74 8.42
C GLU A 70 -4.52 12.27 8.04
N VAL A 71 -4.14 12.60 6.80
CA VAL A 71 -2.79 12.36 6.29
C VAL A 71 -1.97 13.63 6.43
N ASP A 72 -0.78 13.51 7.00
CA ASP A 72 0.19 14.59 6.96
C ASP A 72 0.68 14.76 5.51
N LEU A 73 0.63 15.99 5.02
CA LEU A 73 1.06 16.32 3.66
C LEU A 73 2.60 16.41 3.51
N SER A 74 3.33 16.23 4.61
CA SER A 74 4.80 16.19 4.65
C SER A 74 5.26 14.90 5.33
N LEU A 75 5.29 13.81 4.57
CA LEU A 75 5.63 12.48 5.05
C LEU A 75 7.08 12.12 4.76
N PRO A 76 7.78 11.42 5.68
CA PRO A 76 9.07 10.81 5.37
C PRO A 76 8.91 9.70 4.33
N GLN A 77 9.98 9.42 3.58
CA GLN A 77 9.99 8.47 2.46
C GLN A 77 9.36 7.12 2.81
N ARG A 78 9.66 6.57 3.97
CA ARG A 78 9.13 5.28 4.44
C ARG A 78 7.60 5.29 4.55
N LYS A 79 7.02 6.36 5.12
CA LYS A 79 5.57 6.53 5.21
C LYS A 79 4.93 6.74 3.85
N LEU A 80 5.62 7.43 2.92
CA LEU A 80 5.15 7.56 1.52
C LEU A 80 5.04 6.19 0.86
N VAL A 81 6.01 5.30 1.05
CA VAL A 81 5.97 3.94 0.48
C VAL A 81 4.80 3.14 1.07
N GLU A 82 4.59 3.18 2.39
CA GLU A 82 3.46 2.46 3.01
C GLU A 82 2.11 3.03 2.58
N LEU A 83 1.98 4.36 2.51
CA LEU A 83 0.77 4.99 1.97
C LEU A 83 0.51 4.54 0.52
N GLY A 84 1.54 4.51 -0.32
CA GLY A 84 1.42 4.04 -1.71
C GLY A 84 1.00 2.58 -1.82
N ARG A 85 1.43 1.73 -0.90
CA ARG A 85 0.98 0.33 -0.82
C ARG A 85 -0.51 0.23 -0.46
N ILE A 86 -0.99 1.08 0.47
CA ILE A 86 -2.42 1.17 0.81
C ILE A 86 -3.21 1.62 -0.43
N LEU A 87 -2.82 2.73 -1.04
CA LEU A 87 -3.48 3.29 -2.23
C LEU A 87 -3.54 2.29 -3.38
N GLY A 88 -2.44 1.58 -3.65
CA GLY A 88 -2.38 0.55 -4.68
C GLY A 88 -3.36 -0.60 -4.42
N ARG A 89 -3.59 -0.97 -3.16
CA ARG A 89 -4.59 -2.00 -2.80
C ARG A 89 -6.02 -1.52 -3.01
N VAL A 90 -6.32 -0.28 -2.62
CA VAL A 90 -7.66 0.31 -2.83
C VAL A 90 -7.99 0.38 -4.31
N VAL A 91 -7.06 0.85 -5.15
CA VAL A 91 -7.24 0.87 -6.62
C VAL A 91 -7.41 -0.55 -7.19
N THR A 92 -6.62 -1.52 -6.73
CA THR A 92 -6.76 -2.92 -7.18
C THR A 92 -8.12 -3.49 -6.78
N MET A 93 -8.62 -3.12 -5.61
CA MET A 93 -9.95 -3.53 -5.15
C MET A 93 -11.06 -2.94 -6.04
N GLU A 94 -10.94 -1.66 -6.44
CA GLU A 94 -11.88 -1.02 -7.38
C GLU A 94 -11.96 -1.79 -8.70
N PHE A 95 -10.82 -2.15 -9.31
CA PHE A 95 -10.79 -3.00 -10.51
C PHE A 95 -11.39 -4.38 -10.28
N THR A 96 -11.23 -4.96 -9.09
CA THR A 96 -11.83 -6.25 -8.74
C THR A 96 -13.35 -6.15 -8.69
N ILE A 97 -13.89 -5.06 -8.14
CA ILE A 97 -15.33 -4.77 -8.13
C ILE A 97 -15.84 -4.66 -9.58
N GLU A 98 -15.13 -3.90 -10.42
CA GLU A 98 -15.46 -3.74 -11.84
C GLU A 98 -15.47 -5.09 -12.59
N MET A 99 -14.53 -6.00 -12.29
CA MET A 99 -14.54 -7.36 -12.85
C MET A 99 -15.81 -8.12 -12.44
N GLY A 100 -16.28 -7.95 -11.20
CA GLY A 100 -17.54 -8.52 -10.75
C GLY A 100 -18.74 -8.02 -11.56
N ASP A 101 -18.81 -6.73 -11.83
CA ASP A 101 -19.87 -6.11 -12.65
C ASP A 101 -19.86 -6.64 -14.09
N ARG A 102 -18.69 -6.99 -14.59
CA ARG A 102 -18.51 -7.61 -15.92
C ARG A 102 -18.82 -9.11 -15.95
N GLY A 103 -19.30 -9.70 -14.86
CA GLY A 103 -19.77 -11.08 -14.80
C GLY A 103 -18.71 -12.12 -14.44
N PHE A 104 -17.58 -11.70 -13.85
CA PHE A 104 -16.66 -12.66 -13.25
C PHE A 104 -17.30 -13.38 -12.06
N ARG A 105 -16.83 -14.59 -11.76
CA ARG A 105 -17.35 -15.45 -10.70
C ARG A 105 -17.46 -14.71 -9.36
N SER A 106 -18.68 -14.58 -8.86
CA SER A 106 -18.99 -13.81 -7.65
C SER A 106 -18.29 -14.33 -6.39
N ASP A 107 -18.12 -15.66 -6.27
CA ASP A 107 -17.42 -16.28 -5.14
C ASP A 107 -15.91 -15.90 -5.11
N LEU A 108 -15.27 -15.84 -6.28
CA LEU A 108 -13.88 -15.38 -6.37
C LEU A 108 -13.74 -13.89 -6.09
N ILE A 109 -14.64 -13.07 -6.62
CA ILE A 109 -14.67 -11.63 -6.35
C ILE A 109 -14.84 -11.40 -4.85
N SER A 110 -15.82 -12.03 -4.21
CA SER A 110 -16.05 -11.90 -2.76
C SER A 110 -14.82 -12.28 -1.93
N ASN A 111 -14.15 -13.38 -2.27
CA ASN A 111 -12.92 -13.80 -1.60
C ASN A 111 -11.77 -12.79 -1.80
N CYS A 112 -11.61 -12.25 -3.00
CA CYS A 112 -10.61 -11.22 -3.27
C CYS A 112 -10.85 -9.96 -2.45
N LEU A 113 -12.11 -9.47 -2.38
CA LEU A 113 -12.47 -8.30 -1.61
C LEU A 113 -12.15 -8.48 -0.12
N GLN A 114 -12.46 -9.65 0.47
CA GLN A 114 -12.12 -9.97 1.85
C GLN A 114 -10.60 -9.99 2.10
N VAL A 115 -9.81 -10.50 1.14
CA VAL A 115 -8.35 -10.50 1.24
C VAL A 115 -7.81 -9.07 1.19
N PHE A 116 -8.33 -8.23 0.30
CA PHE A 116 -7.93 -6.83 0.21
C PHE A 116 -8.27 -6.04 1.48
N GLN A 117 -9.46 -6.25 2.06
CA GLN A 117 -9.81 -5.61 3.33
C GLN A 117 -8.78 -5.93 4.42
N LYS A 118 -8.48 -7.21 4.63
CA LYS A 118 -7.48 -7.64 5.63
C LYS A 118 -6.07 -7.09 5.35
N ASP A 119 -5.67 -7.03 4.08
CA ASP A 119 -4.34 -6.50 3.71
C ASP A 119 -4.27 -4.99 3.96
N VAL A 120 -5.31 -4.23 3.62
CA VAL A 120 -5.39 -2.79 3.88
C VAL A 120 -5.41 -2.50 5.38
N ASP A 121 -6.22 -3.21 6.17
CA ASP A 121 -6.28 -3.05 7.64
C ASP A 121 -4.90 -3.26 8.28
N SER A 122 -4.20 -4.31 7.86
CA SER A 122 -2.84 -4.60 8.33
C SER A 122 -1.85 -3.49 7.95
N ARG A 123 -1.94 -2.96 6.72
CA ARG A 123 -1.06 -1.89 6.25
C ARG A 123 -1.33 -0.56 6.92
N VAL A 124 -2.59 -0.21 7.15
CA VAL A 124 -2.97 0.98 7.90
C VAL A 124 -2.46 0.91 9.33
N THR A 125 -2.55 -0.26 9.96
CA THR A 125 -1.96 -0.49 11.29
C THR A 125 -0.45 -0.24 11.26
N THR A 126 0.25 -0.78 10.27
CA THR A 126 1.70 -0.57 10.09
C THR A 126 2.01 0.92 9.85
N TYR A 127 1.25 1.58 9.00
CA TYR A 127 1.42 3.00 8.69
C TYR A 127 1.24 3.90 9.92
N ARG A 128 0.21 3.63 10.73
CA ARG A 128 -0.08 4.39 11.96
C ARG A 128 0.97 4.15 13.05
N ASN A 129 1.45 2.91 13.18
CA ASN A 129 2.41 2.52 14.22
C ASN A 129 3.87 2.79 13.84
N HIS A 130 4.14 3.29 12.65
CA HIS A 130 5.50 3.53 12.18
C HIS A 130 6.31 4.48 13.09
N ASP A 131 5.64 5.43 13.73
CA ASP A 131 6.28 6.40 14.64
C ASP A 131 6.54 5.83 16.03
N LEU A 132 6.01 4.64 16.34
CA LEU A 132 6.21 3.95 17.63
C LEU A 132 7.47 3.06 17.61
N THR A 133 8.16 2.96 16.48
CA THR A 133 9.41 2.23 16.41
C THR A 133 10.48 3.09 17.09
N GLU A 134 10.88 2.69 18.29
CA GLU A 134 12.03 3.31 18.96
C GLU A 134 13.24 3.24 18.02
N VAL A 135 13.77 4.40 17.66
CA VAL A 135 15.10 4.47 17.08
C VAL A 135 16.05 4.04 18.18
N VAL A 136 16.85 3.02 17.94
CA VAL A 136 17.93 2.66 18.87
C VAL A 136 18.79 3.91 19.02
N GLU A 137 18.66 4.57 20.16
CA GLU A 137 19.48 5.71 20.50
C GLU A 137 20.89 5.20 20.76
N ASP A 138 21.85 5.84 20.14
CA ASP A 138 23.28 5.73 20.36
C ASP A 138 23.87 4.31 20.23
N TYR A 139 24.17 3.92 19.00
CA TYR A 139 25.33 3.09 18.78
C TYR A 139 26.57 3.92 19.16
N VAL A 140 26.98 3.84 20.42
CA VAL A 140 28.33 4.26 20.81
C VAL A 140 29.28 3.38 20.01
N GLU A 141 30.04 3.98 19.12
CA GLU A 141 31.10 3.32 18.35
C GLU A 141 32.18 2.78 19.32
N GLY A 142 31.83 1.68 19.97
CA GLY A 142 32.79 0.83 20.65
C GLY A 142 32.92 -0.42 19.77
N SER A 143 34.14 -0.88 19.54
CA SER A 143 34.45 -2.08 18.79
C SER A 143 33.87 -3.39 19.40
N ALA A 144 32.85 -3.29 20.23
CA ALA A 144 32.22 -4.43 20.93
C ALA A 144 31.71 -5.53 19.97
N TRP A 145 31.33 -5.18 18.73
CA TRP A 145 30.99 -6.18 17.72
C TRP A 145 32.19 -7.04 17.28
N LEU A 146 33.42 -6.51 17.36
CA LEU A 146 34.65 -7.26 17.08
C LEU A 146 34.92 -8.33 18.13
N ASP A 147 34.44 -8.15 19.36
CA ASP A 147 34.57 -9.14 20.42
C ASP A 147 33.78 -10.42 20.12
N TYR A 148 32.65 -10.30 19.38
CA TYR A 148 31.85 -11.42 18.89
C TYR A 148 32.47 -12.14 17.69
N VAL A 149 33.34 -11.49 16.93
CA VAL A 149 34.01 -12.08 15.75
C VAL A 149 35.28 -12.78 16.15
N ASN A 150 35.89 -12.39 17.26
CA ASN A 150 37.17 -12.94 17.76
C ASN A 150 36.99 -13.99 18.88
N ALA A 151 35.75 -14.31 19.25
CA ALA A 151 35.42 -15.35 20.21
C ALA A 151 35.16 -16.69 19.49
#